data_9314a5714e7ead8cbde89c45c6e33bfa
#
_entry.id   9314a5714e7ead8cbde89c45c6e33bfa
#
_cell.length_a   1.000
_cell.length_b   1.000
_cell.length_c   1.000
_cell.angle_alpha   90.00
_cell.angle_beta   90.00
_cell.angle_gamma   90.00
#
_symmetry.space_group_name_H-M   'P 1'
#
loop_
_entity.id
_entity.type
_entity.pdbx_description
1 polymer ?
#
loop_
_entity_poly.entity_id
_entity_poly.type
_entity_poly.pdbx_seq_one_letter_code
_entity_poly.pdbx_strand_id
1 'polypeptide(L)'
;KILIMGLPGSGKTWLGERLGKHFNVPYWDADEVRKIYSNWDFDQKGREQQSLRMRKLAELDEISISGFVCPLPGYRTFFMADKTIWMDTIDKSEYEDTNKLFMPPEKYDLRITKWIDENQLYNCLGDINLGTMDTQNFSDELIVKLGKL
;
A
#
# COMPACT_ATOMS: atom_id res chain seq x y z
N LYS A 1 -8.00 -4.13 -5.47
CA LYS A 1 -7.12 -3.88 -4.30
C LYS A 1 -5.79 -3.31 -4.76
N ILE A 2 -5.43 -2.17 -4.20
CA ILE A 2 -4.13 -1.54 -4.41
C ILE A 2 -3.32 -1.70 -3.13
N LEU A 3 -2.17 -2.33 -3.23
CA LEU A 3 -1.24 -2.51 -2.12
C LEU A 3 -0.14 -1.45 -2.19
N ILE A 4 0.07 -0.73 -1.09
CA ILE A 4 1.25 0.09 -0.88
C ILE A 4 2.11 -0.63 0.16
N MET A 5 3.26 -1.13 -0.25
CA MET A 5 4.15 -1.91 0.62
C MET A 5 5.51 -1.24 0.77
N GLY A 6 6.23 -1.62 1.77
CA GLY A 6 7.57 -1.11 2.05
C GLY A 6 7.89 -1.18 3.53
N LEU A 7 9.13 -0.85 3.87
CA LEU A 7 9.59 -0.82 5.26
C LEU A 7 8.81 0.20 6.09
N PRO A 8 8.72 0.01 7.41
CA PRO A 8 8.18 1.03 8.31
C PRO A 8 8.90 2.37 8.12
N GLY A 9 8.16 3.45 8.03
CA GLY A 9 8.72 4.79 7.80
C GLY A 9 9.01 5.14 6.34
N SER A 10 8.63 4.30 5.38
CA SER A 10 8.89 4.55 3.95
C SER A 10 7.90 5.50 3.27
N GLY A 11 6.82 5.91 3.96
CA GLY A 11 5.84 6.86 3.43
C GLY A 11 4.55 6.23 2.93
N LYS A 12 4.27 4.98 3.28
CA LYS A 12 3.03 4.27 2.87
C LYS A 12 1.78 5.00 3.31
N THR A 13 1.70 5.38 4.57
CA THR A 13 0.56 6.08 5.16
C THR A 13 0.39 7.45 4.52
N TRP A 14 1.48 8.18 4.33
CA TRP A 14 1.45 9.48 3.67
C TRP A 14 0.79 9.40 2.28
N LEU A 15 1.22 8.45 1.47
CA LEU A 15 0.68 8.27 0.12
C LEU A 15 -0.76 7.74 0.17
N GLY A 16 -0.99 6.69 0.95
CA GLY A 16 -2.29 6.02 1.02
C GLY A 16 -3.42 6.93 1.50
N GLU A 17 -3.17 7.71 2.54
CA GLU A 17 -4.17 8.66 3.06
C GLU A 17 -4.53 9.72 2.03
N ARG A 18 -3.54 10.25 1.31
CA ARG A 18 -3.77 11.28 0.30
C ARG A 18 -4.51 10.76 -0.92
N LEU A 19 -4.14 9.57 -1.39
CA LEU A 19 -4.87 8.91 -2.49
C LEU A 19 -6.31 8.57 -2.08
N GLY A 20 -6.49 8.02 -0.89
CA GLY A 20 -7.82 7.66 -0.39
C GLY A 20 -8.73 8.87 -0.26
N LYS A 21 -8.22 9.96 0.28
CA LYS A 21 -8.96 11.22 0.42
C LYS A 21 -9.27 11.86 -0.93
N HIS A 22 -8.29 11.90 -1.81
CA HIS A 22 -8.43 12.54 -3.13
C HIS A 22 -9.49 11.85 -3.99
N PHE A 23 -9.53 10.53 -3.98
CA PHE A 23 -10.46 9.73 -4.77
C PHE A 23 -11.70 9.27 -4.00
N ASN A 24 -11.78 9.58 -2.72
CA ASN A 24 -12.85 9.11 -1.83
C ASN A 24 -12.97 7.58 -1.86
N VAL A 25 -11.85 6.91 -1.75
CA VAL A 25 -11.78 5.44 -1.61
C VAL A 25 -11.18 5.09 -0.25
N PRO A 26 -11.55 3.93 0.35
CA PRO A 26 -11.00 3.53 1.63
C PRO A 26 -9.48 3.34 1.58
N TYR A 27 -8.80 3.83 2.61
CA TYR A 27 -7.41 3.50 2.88
C TYR A 27 -7.32 2.75 4.21
N TRP A 28 -6.78 1.53 4.17
CA TRP A 28 -6.56 0.69 5.33
C TRP A 28 -5.08 0.71 5.71
N ASP A 29 -4.78 1.34 6.84
CA ASP A 29 -3.44 1.35 7.43
C ASP A 29 -3.29 0.15 8.36
N ALA A 30 -2.19 -0.59 8.22
CA ALA A 30 -1.96 -1.80 9.01
C ALA A 30 -1.90 -1.54 10.52
N ASP A 31 -1.30 -0.44 10.95
CA ASP A 31 -1.22 -0.10 12.37
C ASP A 31 -2.59 0.23 12.95
N GLU A 32 -3.43 0.94 12.19
CA GLU A 32 -4.80 1.21 12.59
C GLU A 32 -5.63 -0.08 12.68
N VAL A 33 -5.44 -1.00 11.76
CA VAL A 33 -6.10 -2.31 11.79
C VAL A 33 -5.64 -3.10 13.02
N ARG A 34 -4.36 -3.08 13.36
CA ARG A 34 -3.86 -3.73 14.58
C ARG A 34 -4.48 -3.14 15.84
N LYS A 35 -4.68 -1.83 15.89
CA LYS A 35 -5.39 -1.17 17.01
C LYS A 35 -6.83 -1.68 17.12
N ILE A 36 -7.55 -1.76 16.01
CA ILE A 36 -8.94 -2.25 15.99
C ILE A 36 -9.04 -3.66 16.56
N TYR A 37 -8.11 -4.53 16.23
CA TYR A 37 -8.09 -5.92 16.68
C TYR A 37 -7.32 -6.12 17.99
N SER A 38 -6.72 -5.07 18.56
CA SER A 38 -5.86 -5.13 19.75
C SER A 38 -4.80 -6.23 19.65
N ASN A 39 -4.19 -6.37 18.47
CA ASN A 39 -3.23 -7.43 18.17
C ASN A 39 -1.95 -6.87 17.56
N TRP A 40 -0.87 -6.98 18.33
CA TRP A 40 0.46 -6.50 17.97
C TRP A 40 1.47 -7.64 17.83
N ASP A 41 1.00 -8.84 17.50
CA ASP A 41 1.86 -9.98 17.27
C ASP A 41 2.57 -9.86 15.91
N PHE A 42 3.88 -9.85 15.94
CA PHE A 42 4.74 -9.74 14.75
C PHE A 42 5.50 -11.02 14.45
N ASP A 43 5.13 -12.13 15.09
CA ASP A 43 5.63 -13.45 14.73
C ASP A 43 4.99 -13.92 13.41
N GLN A 44 5.39 -15.09 12.91
CA GLN A 44 4.88 -15.60 11.64
C GLN A 44 3.35 -15.69 11.62
N LYS A 45 2.78 -16.26 12.68
CA LYS A 45 1.31 -16.42 12.79
C LYS A 45 0.61 -15.07 12.85
N GLY A 46 1.13 -14.14 13.62
CA GLY A 46 0.58 -12.79 13.75
C GLY A 46 0.62 -12.02 12.43
N ARG A 47 1.69 -12.16 11.67
CA ARG A 47 1.81 -11.52 10.35
C ARG A 47 0.89 -12.16 9.31
N GLU A 48 0.68 -13.47 9.36
CA GLU A 48 -0.30 -14.18 8.51
C GLU A 48 -1.72 -13.71 8.82
N GLN A 49 -2.09 -13.63 10.10
CA GLN A 49 -3.40 -13.13 10.53
C GLN A 49 -3.61 -11.68 10.06
N GLN A 50 -2.60 -10.86 10.16
CA GLN A 50 -2.68 -9.46 9.71
C GLN A 50 -2.91 -9.38 8.20
N SER A 51 -2.23 -10.18 7.41
CA SER A 51 -2.44 -10.24 5.96
C SER A 51 -3.87 -10.63 5.59
N LEU A 52 -4.44 -11.58 6.31
CA LEU A 52 -5.83 -12.01 6.10
C LEU A 52 -6.83 -10.91 6.48
N ARG A 53 -6.60 -10.20 7.59
CA ARG A 53 -7.43 -9.06 8.01
C ARG A 53 -7.41 -7.95 6.97
N MET A 54 -6.21 -7.59 6.52
CA MET A 54 -6.02 -6.56 5.50
C MET A 54 -6.75 -6.93 4.21
N ARG A 55 -6.67 -8.18 3.79
CA ARG A 55 -7.39 -8.67 2.62
C ARG A 55 -8.89 -8.57 2.77
N LYS A 56 -9.44 -9.04 3.90
CA LYS A 56 -10.89 -8.99 4.16
C LYS A 56 -11.43 -7.57 4.14
N LEU A 57 -10.73 -6.64 4.78
CA LEU A 57 -11.11 -5.23 4.80
C LEU A 57 -11.02 -4.61 3.41
N ALA A 58 -9.96 -4.91 2.66
CA ALA A 58 -9.76 -4.41 1.31
C ALA A 58 -10.87 -4.88 0.34
N GLU A 59 -11.43 -6.05 0.57
CA GLU A 59 -12.48 -6.65 -0.30
C GLU A 59 -13.89 -6.17 0.03
N LEU A 60 -14.07 -5.31 1.03
CA LEU A 60 -15.39 -4.71 1.34
C LEU A 60 -15.85 -3.72 0.26
N ASP A 61 -14.93 -3.13 -0.48
CA ASP A 61 -15.21 -2.16 -1.53
C ASP A 61 -14.58 -2.59 -2.85
N GLU A 62 -15.15 -2.11 -3.95
CA GLU A 62 -14.61 -2.41 -5.29
C GLU A 62 -13.19 -1.88 -5.47
N ILE A 63 -12.95 -0.66 -4.97
CA ILE A 63 -11.64 -0.02 -4.97
C ILE A 63 -11.25 0.28 -3.53
N SER A 64 -10.09 -0.19 -3.13
CA SER A 64 -9.52 0.10 -1.83
C SER A 64 -8.00 0.18 -1.93
N ILE A 65 -7.40 0.91 -1.00
CA ILE A 65 -5.95 1.06 -0.88
C ILE A 65 -5.56 0.54 0.49
N SER A 66 -4.55 -0.30 0.55
CA SER A 66 -4.05 -0.86 1.81
C SER A 66 -2.55 -0.61 1.92
N GLY A 67 -2.11 -0.16 3.09
CA GLY A 67 -0.70 0.09 3.39
C GLY A 67 -0.21 -0.81 4.51
N PHE A 68 0.75 -1.67 4.23
CA PHE A 68 1.46 -2.44 5.25
C PHE A 68 2.81 -2.94 4.72
N VAL A 69 3.68 -3.37 5.62
CA VAL A 69 5.05 -3.78 5.28
C VAL A 69 5.04 -4.94 4.29
N CYS A 70 4.21 -5.95 4.54
CA CYS A 70 4.06 -7.14 3.71
C CYS A 70 5.43 -7.75 3.34
N PRO A 71 6.23 -8.19 4.35
CA PRO A 71 7.67 -8.36 4.15
C PRO A 71 8.08 -9.58 3.35
N LEU A 72 7.19 -10.57 3.19
CA LEU A 72 7.51 -11.82 2.51
C LEU A 72 6.57 -12.08 1.33
N PRO A 73 7.06 -12.77 0.28
CA PRO A 73 6.23 -13.10 -0.89
C PRO A 73 4.93 -13.83 -0.54
N GLY A 74 4.94 -14.71 0.46
CA GLY A 74 3.75 -15.43 0.90
C GLY A 74 2.64 -14.51 1.38
N TYR A 75 2.96 -13.46 2.12
CA TYR A 75 1.99 -12.48 2.59
C TYR A 75 1.39 -11.69 1.43
N ARG A 76 2.19 -11.39 0.42
CA ARG A 76 1.73 -10.71 -0.81
C ARG A 76 0.78 -11.58 -1.59
N THR A 77 1.07 -12.88 -1.69
CA THR A 77 0.18 -13.86 -2.30
C THR A 77 -1.14 -13.96 -1.54
N PHE A 78 -1.11 -13.97 -0.21
CA PHE A 78 -2.33 -13.96 0.62
C PHE A 78 -3.19 -12.74 0.40
N PHE A 79 -2.59 -11.57 0.27
CA PHE A 79 -3.33 -10.33 0.09
C PHE A 79 -3.98 -10.25 -1.30
N MET A 80 -3.33 -10.75 -2.32
CA MET A 80 -3.83 -10.78 -3.71
C MET A 80 -4.15 -9.38 -4.25
N ALA A 81 -3.17 -8.50 -4.26
CA ALA A 81 -3.33 -7.17 -4.82
C ALA A 81 -3.50 -7.20 -6.34
N ASP A 82 -4.37 -6.33 -6.85
CA ASP A 82 -4.49 -6.10 -8.30
C ASP A 82 -3.34 -5.21 -8.80
N LYS A 83 -2.93 -4.24 -7.98
CA LYS A 83 -1.77 -3.38 -8.23
C LYS A 83 -0.92 -3.26 -6.97
N THR A 84 0.38 -3.24 -7.14
CA THR A 84 1.35 -3.09 -6.05
C THR A 84 2.24 -1.89 -6.28
N ILE A 85 2.26 -0.99 -5.30
CA ILE A 85 3.17 0.15 -5.23
C ILE A 85 4.20 -0.15 -4.15
N TRP A 86 5.47 -0.19 -4.52
CA TRP A 86 6.56 -0.40 -3.58
C TRP A 86 7.20 0.93 -3.20
N MET A 87 7.05 1.31 -1.93
CA MET A 87 7.72 2.48 -1.35
C MET A 87 9.13 2.09 -0.94
N ASP A 88 10.09 2.34 -1.81
CA ASP A 88 11.53 2.01 -1.61
C ASP A 88 12.33 3.30 -1.40
N THR A 89 11.91 4.08 -0.42
CA THR A 89 12.46 5.41 -0.10
C THR A 89 13.54 5.38 0.95
N ILE A 90 13.66 4.28 1.71
CA ILE A 90 14.64 4.09 2.77
C ILE A 90 15.28 2.71 2.68
N ASP A 91 16.54 2.59 3.13
CA ASP A 91 17.28 1.33 3.08
C ASP A 91 16.97 0.43 4.27
N LYS A 92 16.64 1.02 5.41
CA LYS A 92 16.32 0.30 6.65
C LYS A 92 15.36 1.11 7.50
N SER A 93 14.56 0.39 8.31
CA SER A 93 13.68 0.96 9.32
C SER A 93 14.35 0.92 10.71
N GLU A 94 13.66 1.46 11.71
CA GLU A 94 14.06 1.36 13.13
C GLU A 94 13.92 -0.06 13.69
N TYR A 95 13.22 -0.95 12.99
CA TYR A 95 12.88 -2.30 13.46
C TYR A 95 13.78 -3.34 12.79
N GLU A 96 14.84 -3.76 13.49
CA GLU A 96 15.83 -4.71 12.97
C GLU A 96 15.25 -6.05 12.53
N ASP A 97 14.32 -6.61 13.28
CA ASP A 97 13.66 -7.88 12.91
C ASP A 97 12.88 -7.75 11.60
N THR A 98 12.21 -6.64 11.39
CA THR A 98 11.52 -6.35 10.14
C THR A 98 12.51 -6.16 8.99
N ASN A 99 13.62 -5.46 9.23
CA ASN A 99 14.66 -5.26 8.24
C ASN A 99 15.25 -6.60 7.77
N LYS A 100 15.50 -7.51 8.71
CA LYS A 100 16.03 -8.85 8.40
C LYS A 100 15.04 -9.73 7.64
N LEU A 101 13.75 -9.56 7.95
CA LEU A 101 12.69 -10.37 7.34
C LEU A 101 12.30 -9.88 5.96
N PHE A 102 12.42 -8.57 5.70
CA PHE A 102 11.91 -7.95 4.49
C PHE A 102 12.63 -8.44 3.23
N MET A 103 11.88 -9.01 2.32
CA MET A 103 12.36 -9.38 0.99
C MET A 103 11.80 -8.39 -0.03
N PRO A 104 12.67 -7.66 -0.76
CA PRO A 104 12.20 -6.78 -1.83
C PRO A 104 11.31 -7.53 -2.82
N PRO A 105 10.22 -6.92 -3.32
CA PRO A 105 9.34 -7.60 -4.27
C PRO A 105 10.05 -7.79 -5.61
N GLU A 106 9.89 -8.97 -6.19
CA GLU A 106 10.34 -9.24 -7.56
C GLU A 106 9.37 -8.66 -8.58
N LYS A 107 8.09 -8.59 -8.21
CA LYS A 107 7.02 -8.06 -9.06
C LYS A 107 6.33 -6.91 -8.36
N TYR A 108 6.19 -5.81 -9.05
CA TYR A 108 5.45 -4.62 -8.63
C TYR A 108 5.01 -3.86 -9.87
N ASP A 109 4.00 -3.03 -9.72
CA ASP A 109 3.52 -2.17 -10.81
C ASP A 109 4.22 -0.82 -10.81
N LEU A 110 4.62 -0.34 -9.62
CA LEU A 110 5.33 0.91 -9.46
C LEU A 110 6.30 0.82 -8.28
N ARG A 111 7.51 1.34 -8.47
CA ARG A 111 8.52 1.52 -7.41
C ARG A 111 8.79 2.99 -7.23
N ILE A 112 8.61 3.49 -6.01
CA ILE A 112 8.89 4.89 -5.66
C ILE A 112 10.15 4.91 -4.80
N THR A 113 11.21 5.55 -5.30
CA THR A 113 12.54 5.54 -4.69
C THR A 113 12.91 6.85 -4.00
N LYS A 114 12.06 7.85 -4.06
CA LYS A 114 12.32 9.17 -3.45
C LYS A 114 11.04 9.76 -2.88
N TRP A 115 11.21 10.66 -1.92
CA TRP A 115 10.09 11.34 -1.30
C TRP A 115 9.41 12.28 -2.31
N ILE A 116 8.08 12.34 -2.22
CA ILE A 116 7.22 13.12 -3.10
C ILE A 116 6.60 14.24 -2.27
N ASP A 117 6.53 15.47 -2.76
CA ASP A 117 5.75 16.52 -2.11
C ASP A 117 4.28 16.51 -2.58
N GLU A 118 3.40 17.16 -1.80
CA GLU A 118 1.97 17.19 -2.10
C GLU A 118 1.64 17.82 -3.45
N ASN A 119 2.34 18.88 -3.82
CA ASN A 119 2.09 19.57 -5.08
C ASN A 119 2.41 18.67 -6.27
N GLN A 120 3.53 17.96 -6.21
CA GLN A 120 3.90 16.99 -7.24
C GLN A 120 2.83 15.90 -7.34
N LEU A 121 2.37 15.37 -6.21
CA LEU A 121 1.37 14.31 -6.18
C LEU A 121 0.06 14.77 -6.83
N TYR A 122 -0.52 15.85 -6.35
CA TYR A 122 -1.82 16.31 -6.84
C TYR A 122 -1.77 16.80 -8.29
N ASN A 123 -0.68 17.41 -8.72
CA ASN A 123 -0.50 17.79 -10.11
C ASN A 123 -0.51 16.58 -11.04
N CYS A 124 0.12 15.48 -10.62
CA CYS A 124 0.15 14.29 -11.46
C CYS A 124 -1.19 13.53 -11.47
N LEU A 125 -2.01 13.65 -10.42
CA LEU A 125 -3.31 12.97 -10.31
C LEU A 125 -4.46 13.72 -11.00
N GLY A 126 -4.27 14.98 -11.39
CA GLY A 126 -5.33 15.94 -11.71
C GLY A 126 -6.38 15.50 -12.74
N ASP A 127 -6.03 14.64 -13.69
CA ASP A 127 -6.91 14.23 -14.77
C ASP A 127 -7.69 12.94 -14.52
N ILE A 128 -7.38 12.24 -13.41
CA ILE A 128 -8.05 10.98 -13.11
C ILE A 128 -9.43 11.27 -12.54
N ASN A 129 -10.46 10.73 -13.17
CA ASN A 129 -11.84 10.87 -12.73
C ASN A 129 -12.46 9.50 -12.44
N LEU A 130 -12.50 9.13 -11.15
CA LEU A 130 -13.06 7.87 -10.72
C LEU A 130 -14.53 7.69 -11.08
N GLY A 131 -15.30 8.78 -11.16
CA GLY A 131 -16.73 8.72 -11.49
C GLY A 131 -17.04 8.27 -12.91
N THR A 132 -16.05 8.31 -13.82
CA THR A 132 -16.22 7.94 -15.24
C THR A 132 -15.42 6.70 -15.65
N MET A 133 -14.66 6.11 -14.75
CA MET A 133 -13.79 4.96 -15.02
C MET A 133 -14.29 3.70 -14.31
N ASP A 134 -14.09 2.54 -14.94
CA ASP A 134 -14.19 1.27 -14.23
C ASP A 134 -12.96 1.06 -13.32
N THR A 135 -13.01 0.04 -12.46
CA THR A 135 -11.98 -0.21 -11.46
C THR A 135 -10.62 -0.53 -12.07
N GLN A 136 -10.61 -1.26 -13.18
CA GLN A 136 -9.37 -1.64 -13.87
C GLN A 136 -8.71 -0.43 -14.51
N ASN A 137 -9.48 0.37 -15.23
CA ASN A 137 -8.97 1.59 -15.87
C ASN A 137 -8.47 2.60 -14.85
N PHE A 138 -9.17 2.75 -13.72
CA PHE A 138 -8.71 3.61 -12.63
C PHE A 138 -7.35 3.16 -12.11
N SER A 139 -7.20 1.87 -11.81
CA SER A 139 -5.96 1.32 -11.28
C SER A 139 -4.80 1.47 -12.25
N ASP A 140 -5.04 1.19 -13.53
CA ASP A 140 -4.03 1.32 -14.58
C ASP A 140 -3.60 2.79 -14.74
N GLU A 141 -4.55 3.71 -14.80
CA GLU A 141 -4.27 5.14 -14.96
C GLU A 141 -3.52 5.71 -13.76
N LEU A 142 -3.89 5.28 -12.56
CA LEU A 142 -3.19 5.69 -11.33
C LEU A 142 -1.70 5.31 -11.39
N ILE A 143 -1.40 4.09 -11.78
CA ILE A 143 -0.01 3.63 -11.90
C ILE A 143 0.75 4.43 -12.95
N VAL A 144 0.15 4.69 -14.10
CA VAL A 144 0.76 5.49 -15.17
C VAL A 144 1.08 6.91 -14.68
N LYS A 145 0.11 7.56 -14.02
CA LYS A 145 0.28 8.94 -13.51
C LYS A 145 1.34 9.01 -12.42
N LEU A 146 1.28 8.13 -11.42
CA LEU A 146 2.28 8.09 -10.35
C LEU A 146 3.68 7.76 -10.88
N GLY A 147 3.77 6.99 -11.94
CA GLY A 147 5.05 6.66 -12.57
C GLY A 147 5.76 7.85 -13.21
N LYS A 148 5.06 8.98 -13.39
CA LYS A 148 5.64 10.22 -13.92
C LYS A 148 6.26 11.11 -12.85
N LEU A 149 6.15 10.75 -11.60
CA LEU A 149 6.71 11.51 -10.46
C LEU A 149 8.24 11.54 -10.43
#